data_da21114fa28f6d22c0a38c07caafbf59
#
_entry.id   da21114fa28f6d22c0a38c07caafbf59
#
_cell.length_a   1.000
_cell.length_b   1.000
_cell.length_c   1.000
_cell.angle_alpha   90.00
_cell.angle_beta   90.00
_cell.angle_gamma   90.00
#
_symmetry.space_group_name_H-M   'P 1'
#
loop_
_entity.id
_entity.type
_entity.pdbx_description
1 polymer ?
#
loop_
_entity_poly.entity_id
_entity_poly.type
_entity_poly.pdbx_seq_one_letter_code
_entity_poly.pdbx_strand_id
1 'polypeptide(L)'
;MPTVTRDTPLRRAAAPGPGADPAARVRRIIGSAHEHAAGDLESRDGRVLERALARFDAPVDLRIRGGLGSGRRTLAAALQTRRGWHPAVDDLDVVAAPGRPAGCPPDVEIVCLRTAPCRHEEAWIRRPRAHPLLVVATGVDDEDRPRWAGGLPGVDARHPSDGSLDPVIAFLDRALDGLGAVRAGRLEAELHRLSVHDEVGDLAEVALCALGASGRP
;
A
#
# COMPACT_ATOMS: atom_id res chain seq x y z
N MET A 1 -15.72 -32.84 -13.72
CA MET A 1 -15.70 -32.46 -12.31
C MET A 1 -14.65 -31.37 -12.17
N PRO A 2 -14.99 -30.08 -12.02
CA PRO A 2 -14.00 -29.04 -11.84
C PRO A 2 -13.52 -29.03 -10.39
N THR A 3 -12.22 -29.12 -10.22
CA THR A 3 -11.52 -29.06 -8.93
C THR A 3 -11.59 -27.61 -8.44
N VAL A 4 -12.23 -27.38 -7.32
CA VAL A 4 -12.30 -26.09 -6.62
C VAL A 4 -10.89 -25.73 -6.19
N THR A 5 -10.30 -24.73 -6.85
CA THR A 5 -9.04 -24.12 -6.45
C THR A 5 -9.32 -23.32 -5.17
N ARG A 6 -8.74 -23.74 -4.06
CA ARG A 6 -8.77 -23.00 -2.80
C ARG A 6 -8.17 -21.62 -3.02
N ASP A 7 -8.97 -20.58 -2.77
CA ASP A 7 -8.50 -19.23 -2.55
C ASP A 7 -7.39 -19.26 -1.50
N THR A 8 -6.16 -19.06 -1.94
CA THR A 8 -5.05 -18.82 -1.01
C THR A 8 -5.07 -17.30 -0.75
N PRO A 9 -5.54 -16.86 0.42
CA PRO A 9 -5.47 -15.44 0.75
C PRO A 9 -4.00 -15.00 0.66
N LEU A 10 -3.74 -13.79 0.17
CA LEU A 10 -2.44 -13.13 0.24
C LEU A 10 -1.80 -13.50 1.57
N ARG A 11 -0.67 -14.19 1.51
CA ARG A 11 0.02 -14.71 2.68
C ARG A 11 0.17 -13.56 3.66
N ARG A 12 -0.58 -13.63 4.75
CA ARG A 12 -0.47 -12.69 5.85
C ARG A 12 1.01 -12.62 6.20
N ALA A 13 1.65 -11.46 6.03
CA ALA A 13 3.01 -11.28 6.45
C ALA A 13 3.11 -11.88 7.85
N ALA A 14 4.06 -12.80 8.06
CA ALA A 14 4.15 -13.55 9.32
C ALA A 14 4.07 -12.55 10.46
N ALA A 15 3.04 -12.68 11.30
CA ALA A 15 2.86 -11.78 12.41
C ALA A 15 4.11 -11.87 13.28
N PRO A 16 4.78 -10.77 13.62
CA PRO A 16 5.90 -10.79 14.55
C PRO A 16 5.43 -11.45 15.83
N GLY A 17 6.32 -12.20 16.48
CA GLY A 17 6.01 -12.96 17.70
C GLY A 17 5.34 -12.09 18.77
N PRO A 18 4.59 -12.66 19.72
CA PRO A 18 3.67 -11.94 20.64
C PRO A 18 4.32 -10.89 21.55
N GLY A 19 5.65 -10.75 21.52
CA GLY A 19 6.39 -9.70 22.26
C GLY A 19 6.86 -8.51 21.43
N ALA A 20 6.77 -8.56 20.10
CA ALA A 20 7.45 -7.62 19.20
C ALA A 20 6.52 -6.84 18.24
N ASP A 21 5.19 -7.00 18.31
CA ASP A 21 4.27 -6.25 17.44
C ASP A 21 3.98 -4.85 18.05
N PRO A 22 4.57 -3.78 17.50
CA PRO A 22 4.37 -2.42 18.00
C PRO A 22 2.90 -1.99 17.92
N ALA A 23 2.15 -2.46 16.93
CA ALA A 23 0.74 -2.14 16.80
C ALA A 23 -0.13 -2.84 17.85
N ALA A 24 0.18 -4.07 18.23
CA ALA A 24 -0.50 -4.75 19.33
C ALA A 24 -0.27 -4.02 20.66
N ARG A 25 0.91 -3.41 20.86
CA ARG A 25 1.19 -2.60 22.04
C ARG A 25 0.39 -1.30 22.03
N VAL A 26 0.37 -0.59 20.89
CA VAL A 26 -0.44 0.64 20.73
C VAL A 26 -1.92 0.34 20.92
N ARG A 27 -2.45 -0.75 20.36
CA ARG A 27 -3.85 -1.17 20.55
C ARG A 27 -4.19 -1.45 22.01
N ARG A 28 -3.29 -2.08 22.77
CA ARG A 28 -3.49 -2.31 24.21
C ARG A 28 -3.56 -1.00 24.99
N ILE A 29 -2.70 -0.03 24.66
CA ILE A 29 -2.70 1.29 25.31
C ILE A 29 -4.00 2.01 25.02
N ILE A 30 -4.45 2.01 23.77
CA ILE A 30 -5.70 2.67 23.36
C ILE A 30 -6.93 1.93 23.92
N GLY A 31 -6.91 0.59 23.95
CA GLY A 31 -7.96 -0.21 24.58
C GLY A 31 -8.07 0.07 26.09
N SER A 32 -6.94 0.16 26.78
CA SER A 32 -6.90 0.53 28.21
C SER A 32 -7.39 1.96 28.45
N ALA A 33 -7.03 2.90 27.55
CA ALA A 33 -7.56 4.28 27.65
C ALA A 33 -9.06 4.36 27.37
N HIS A 34 -9.59 3.54 26.48
CA HIS A 34 -11.03 3.41 26.21
C HIS A 34 -11.82 2.98 27.46
N GLU A 35 -11.27 2.05 28.23
CA GLU A 35 -11.90 1.57 29.48
C GLU A 35 -11.96 2.65 30.56
N HIS A 36 -11.05 3.62 30.53
CA HIS A 36 -10.93 4.67 31.54
C HIS A 36 -11.56 6.00 31.11
N ALA A 37 -11.69 6.26 29.83
CA ALA A 37 -12.17 7.52 29.25
C ALA A 37 -13.39 7.31 28.33
N ALA A 38 -14.47 6.80 28.91
CA ALA A 38 -15.69 6.41 28.15
C ALA A 38 -16.38 7.54 27.34
N GLY A 39 -15.82 8.74 27.25
CA GLY A 39 -16.38 9.89 26.53
C GLY A 39 -15.52 10.44 25.39
N ASP A 40 -14.20 10.33 25.48
CA ASP A 40 -13.29 11.13 24.63
C ASP A 40 -13.04 10.55 23.22
N LEU A 41 -13.29 9.26 23.01
CA LEU A 41 -13.04 8.62 21.72
C LEU A 41 -14.21 8.71 20.74
N GLU A 42 -15.36 9.19 21.16
CA GLU A 42 -16.43 9.60 20.23
C GLU A 42 -16.12 10.90 19.49
N SER A 43 -15.05 11.60 19.91
CA SER A 43 -14.51 12.78 19.24
C SER A 43 -14.08 12.49 17.78
N ARG A 44 -13.97 13.54 16.98
CA ARG A 44 -13.45 13.43 15.62
C ARG A 44 -12.05 12.85 15.58
N ASP A 45 -11.19 13.23 16.52
CA ASP A 45 -9.78 12.87 16.58
C ASP A 45 -9.59 11.44 17.10
N GLY A 46 -10.42 11.00 18.05
CA GLY A 46 -10.50 9.60 18.47
C GLY A 46 -10.82 8.66 17.29
N ARG A 47 -11.79 9.03 16.45
CA ARG A 47 -12.09 8.27 15.22
C ARG A 47 -10.96 8.27 14.18
N VAL A 48 -10.10 9.29 14.15
CA VAL A 48 -8.92 9.32 13.27
C VAL A 48 -7.88 8.32 13.78
N LEU A 49 -7.66 8.29 15.10
CA LEU A 49 -6.73 7.33 15.73
C LEU A 49 -7.19 5.88 15.50
N GLU A 50 -8.44 5.57 15.73
CA GLU A 50 -9.01 4.24 15.46
C GLU A 50 -8.83 3.83 14.00
N ARG A 51 -9.06 4.74 13.05
CA ARG A 51 -8.83 4.47 11.62
C ARG A 51 -7.37 4.23 11.29
N ALA A 52 -6.45 4.95 11.93
CA ALA A 52 -5.02 4.74 11.75
C ALA A 52 -4.60 3.33 12.19
N LEU A 53 -5.13 2.87 13.33
CA LEU A 53 -4.90 1.52 13.84
C LEU A 53 -5.55 0.44 12.99
N ALA A 54 -6.81 0.64 12.57
CA ALA A 54 -7.51 -0.31 11.72
C ALA A 54 -6.78 -0.55 10.40
N ARG A 55 -6.10 0.47 9.86
CA ARG A 55 -5.26 0.32 8.66
C ARG A 55 -4.04 -0.55 8.86
N PHE A 56 -3.51 -0.59 10.07
CA PHE A 56 -2.35 -1.44 10.36
C PHE A 56 -2.68 -2.93 10.17
N ASP A 57 -3.90 -3.33 10.53
CA ASP A 57 -4.38 -4.71 10.43
C ASP A 57 -5.16 -5.02 9.14
N ALA A 58 -5.44 -4.00 8.34
CA ALA A 58 -6.19 -4.17 7.11
C ALA A 58 -5.52 -5.18 6.17
N PRO A 59 -6.26 -5.86 5.30
CA PRO A 59 -5.69 -6.60 4.18
C PRO A 59 -4.76 -5.71 3.37
N VAL A 60 -3.80 -6.32 2.68
CA VAL A 60 -2.84 -5.59 1.82
C VAL A 60 -3.59 -4.84 0.73
N ASP A 61 -3.40 -3.52 0.68
CA ASP A 61 -3.94 -2.66 -0.38
C ASP A 61 -2.91 -2.53 -1.51
N LEU A 62 -2.96 -3.46 -2.44
CA LEU A 62 -2.18 -3.44 -3.68
C LEU A 62 -3.00 -2.78 -4.77
N ARG A 63 -2.48 -1.71 -5.38
CA ARG A 63 -3.16 -0.99 -6.46
C ARG A 63 -2.36 -0.97 -7.75
N ILE A 64 -3.08 -1.20 -8.85
CA ILE A 64 -2.55 -1.03 -10.21
C ILE A 64 -3.28 0.12 -10.86
N ARG A 65 -2.52 1.12 -11.29
CA ARG A 65 -3.04 2.34 -11.92
C ARG A 65 -2.51 2.51 -13.33
N GLY A 66 -3.24 3.24 -14.13
CA GLY A 66 -2.84 3.60 -15.49
C GLY A 66 -3.99 4.24 -16.24
N GLY A 67 -3.70 4.97 -17.31
CA GLY A 67 -4.70 5.54 -18.20
C GLY A 67 -5.47 4.49 -19.00
N LEU A 68 -6.42 4.93 -19.80
CA LEU A 68 -7.19 4.05 -20.66
C LEU A 68 -6.25 3.31 -21.65
N GLY A 69 -6.40 1.99 -21.74
CA GLY A 69 -5.58 1.16 -22.63
C GLY A 69 -4.18 0.85 -22.11
N SER A 70 -3.79 1.28 -20.90
CA SER A 70 -2.47 1.02 -20.30
C SER A 70 -2.21 -0.44 -19.93
N GLY A 71 -3.13 -1.37 -20.11
CA GLY A 71 -2.94 -2.78 -19.76
C GLY A 71 -3.10 -3.10 -18.27
N ARG A 72 -3.48 -2.14 -17.43
CA ARG A 72 -3.64 -2.32 -15.97
C ARG A 72 -4.52 -3.51 -15.57
N ARG A 73 -5.65 -3.72 -16.27
CA ARG A 73 -6.55 -4.85 -16.00
C ARG A 73 -5.93 -6.18 -16.40
N THR A 74 -5.20 -6.21 -17.51
CA THR A 74 -4.50 -7.39 -18.01
C THR A 74 -3.39 -7.79 -17.03
N LEU A 75 -2.61 -6.81 -16.53
CA LEU A 75 -1.60 -7.05 -15.51
C LEU A 75 -2.23 -7.57 -14.21
N ALA A 76 -3.35 -6.99 -13.76
CA ALA A 76 -4.06 -7.48 -12.58
C ALA A 76 -4.50 -8.93 -12.73
N ALA A 77 -5.10 -9.29 -13.88
CA ALA A 77 -5.50 -10.67 -14.18
C ALA A 77 -4.29 -11.63 -14.24
N ALA A 78 -3.16 -11.19 -14.80
CA ALA A 78 -1.94 -11.98 -14.85
C ALA A 78 -1.36 -12.25 -13.46
N LEU A 79 -1.33 -11.24 -12.57
CA LEU A 79 -0.89 -11.41 -11.18
C LEU A 79 -1.84 -12.31 -10.39
N GLN A 80 -3.15 -12.20 -10.64
CA GLN A 80 -4.13 -13.10 -10.05
C GLN A 80 -3.89 -14.56 -10.48
N THR A 81 -3.70 -14.78 -11.78
CA THR A 81 -3.46 -16.13 -12.33
C THR A 81 -2.17 -16.73 -11.79
N ARG A 82 -1.10 -15.95 -11.70
CA ARG A 82 0.23 -16.46 -11.35
C ARG A 82 0.47 -16.55 -9.84
N ARG A 83 -0.09 -15.67 -9.04
CA ARG A 83 0.16 -15.55 -7.59
C ARG A 83 -1.08 -15.55 -6.72
N GLY A 84 -2.28 -15.56 -7.29
CA GLY A 84 -3.53 -15.43 -6.54
C GLY A 84 -3.72 -14.04 -5.90
N TRP A 85 -2.98 -13.02 -6.35
CA TRP A 85 -3.15 -11.66 -5.85
C TRP A 85 -4.33 -10.97 -6.52
N HIS A 86 -5.07 -10.18 -5.76
CA HIS A 86 -6.25 -9.44 -6.22
C HIS A 86 -6.04 -7.94 -6.09
N PRO A 87 -5.21 -7.32 -6.97
CA PRO A 87 -4.98 -5.89 -6.90
C PRO A 87 -6.24 -5.09 -7.27
N ALA A 88 -6.48 -4.00 -6.54
CA ALA A 88 -7.46 -3.00 -6.96
C ALA A 88 -6.96 -2.26 -8.21
N VAL A 89 -7.85 -2.03 -9.18
CA VAL A 89 -7.49 -1.37 -10.45
C VAL A 89 -8.15 -0.01 -10.52
N ASP A 90 -7.34 1.04 -10.50
CA ASP A 90 -7.77 2.43 -10.57
C ASP A 90 -7.45 3.05 -11.93
N ASP A 91 -8.27 4.02 -12.34
CA ASP A 91 -7.98 4.87 -13.48
C ASP A 91 -7.09 6.03 -13.03
N LEU A 92 -5.87 6.12 -13.60
CA LEU A 92 -4.92 7.16 -13.23
C LEU A 92 -5.42 8.56 -13.63
N ASP A 93 -6.10 8.67 -14.77
CA ASP A 93 -6.66 9.93 -15.24
C ASP A 93 -7.72 10.48 -14.27
N VAL A 94 -8.44 9.57 -13.61
CA VAL A 94 -9.43 9.93 -12.59
C VAL A 94 -8.78 10.28 -11.25
N VAL A 95 -7.84 9.47 -10.77
CA VAL A 95 -7.23 9.68 -9.43
C VAL A 95 -6.23 10.83 -9.41
N ALA A 96 -5.59 11.12 -10.53
CA ALA A 96 -4.65 12.22 -10.69
C ALA A 96 -5.32 13.55 -11.07
N ALA A 97 -6.64 13.56 -11.26
CA ALA A 97 -7.37 14.76 -11.66
C ALA A 97 -7.17 15.91 -10.64
N PRO A 98 -6.96 17.14 -11.09
CA PRO A 98 -6.83 18.31 -10.21
C PRO A 98 -8.04 18.48 -9.28
N GLY A 99 -7.78 18.85 -8.02
CA GLY A 99 -8.84 19.10 -7.03
C GLY A 99 -9.50 17.86 -6.41
N ARG A 100 -9.14 16.65 -6.84
CA ARG A 100 -9.62 15.44 -6.19
C ARG A 100 -8.87 15.23 -4.86
N PRO A 101 -9.59 15.02 -3.74
CA PRO A 101 -8.93 14.72 -2.49
C PRO A 101 -8.12 13.42 -2.62
N ALA A 102 -6.91 13.44 -2.10
CA ALA A 102 -6.10 12.23 -2.06
C ALA A 102 -6.84 11.17 -1.22
N GLY A 103 -7.13 10.04 -1.83
CA GLY A 103 -7.65 8.87 -1.10
C GLY A 103 -6.60 8.32 -0.13
N CYS A 104 -6.98 7.30 0.63
CA CYS A 104 -6.01 6.59 1.47
C CYS A 104 -4.86 6.07 0.60
N PRO A 105 -3.60 6.28 1.01
CA PRO A 105 -2.46 5.74 0.27
C PRO A 105 -2.50 4.20 0.31
N PRO A 106 -2.24 3.52 -0.81
CA PRO A 106 -2.12 2.07 -0.84
C PRO A 106 -0.88 1.60 -0.09
N ASP A 107 -0.77 0.31 0.16
CA ASP A 107 0.44 -0.30 0.70
C ASP A 107 1.52 -0.44 -0.38
N VAL A 108 1.11 -0.79 -1.60
CA VAL A 108 1.98 -0.91 -2.77
C VAL A 108 1.24 -0.39 -3.99
N GLU A 109 1.95 0.31 -4.85
CA GLU A 109 1.38 0.87 -6.08
C GLU A 109 2.19 0.45 -7.31
N ILE A 110 1.49 0.06 -8.38
CA ILE A 110 2.06 -0.16 -9.70
C ILE A 110 1.40 0.81 -10.68
N VAL A 111 2.18 1.53 -11.46
CA VAL A 111 1.69 2.39 -12.54
C VAL A 111 2.04 1.78 -13.89
N CYS A 112 1.01 1.49 -14.69
CA CYS A 112 1.13 0.96 -16.03
C CYS A 112 1.15 2.09 -17.06
N LEU A 113 2.17 2.13 -17.89
CA LEU A 113 2.31 3.06 -19.00
C LEU A 113 2.40 2.28 -20.33
N ARG A 114 1.62 2.65 -21.32
CA ARG A 114 1.70 2.11 -22.67
C ARG A 114 2.39 3.05 -23.66
N THR A 115 2.39 4.33 -23.35
CA THR A 115 3.01 5.41 -24.11
C THR A 115 3.85 6.27 -23.20
N ALA A 116 4.57 7.23 -23.74
CA ALA A 116 5.24 8.24 -22.92
C ALA A 116 4.26 8.89 -21.95
N PRO A 117 4.62 9.04 -20.68
CA PRO A 117 3.71 9.62 -19.70
C PRO A 117 3.38 11.07 -20.06
N CYS A 118 2.12 11.43 -19.91
CA CYS A 118 1.68 12.82 -20.04
C CYS A 118 2.03 13.60 -18.75
N ARG A 119 1.88 14.94 -18.79
CA ARG A 119 2.29 15.81 -17.69
C ARG A 119 1.70 15.44 -16.32
N HIS A 120 0.43 15.06 -16.27
CA HIS A 120 -0.21 14.68 -15.00
C HIS A 120 0.22 13.29 -14.50
N GLU A 121 0.50 12.35 -15.40
CA GLU A 121 1.06 11.05 -15.05
C GLU A 121 2.49 11.20 -14.51
N GLU A 122 3.33 12.05 -15.16
CA GLU A 122 4.65 12.39 -14.64
C GLU A 122 4.59 13.01 -13.24
N ALA A 123 3.68 13.97 -13.03
CA ALA A 123 3.47 14.60 -11.75
C ALA A 123 3.04 13.59 -10.69
N TRP A 124 2.17 12.64 -11.07
CA TRP A 124 1.77 11.55 -10.18
C TRP A 124 2.95 10.64 -9.83
N ILE A 125 3.72 10.20 -10.83
CA ILE A 125 4.87 9.31 -10.64
C ILE A 125 5.95 9.94 -9.75
N ARG A 126 6.23 11.24 -9.93
CA ARG A 126 7.24 11.98 -9.17
C ARG A 126 6.78 12.42 -7.78
N ARG A 127 5.50 12.27 -7.47
CA ARG A 127 4.96 12.67 -6.16
C ARG A 127 5.64 11.90 -5.04
N PRO A 128 6.12 12.59 -3.97
CA PRO A 128 6.62 11.92 -2.77
C PRO A 128 5.55 11.03 -2.15
N ARG A 129 5.93 9.84 -1.73
CA ARG A 129 5.02 8.86 -1.10
C ARG A 129 5.73 7.97 -0.11
N ALA A 130 4.98 7.52 0.90
CA ALA A 130 5.47 6.63 1.95
C ALA A 130 5.25 5.13 1.63
N HIS A 131 4.92 4.81 0.37
CA HIS A 131 4.71 3.43 -0.09
C HIS A 131 5.55 3.15 -1.33
N PRO A 132 5.97 1.89 -1.54
CA PRO A 132 6.67 1.48 -2.73
C PRO A 132 5.85 1.73 -4.01
N LEU A 133 6.51 2.27 -5.04
CA LEU A 133 5.95 2.46 -6.37
C LEU A 133 6.81 1.73 -7.38
N LEU A 134 6.17 0.98 -8.27
CA LEU A 134 6.77 0.46 -9.50
C LEU A 134 6.08 1.09 -10.71
N VAL A 135 6.85 1.61 -11.64
CA VAL A 135 6.35 2.02 -12.95
C VAL A 135 6.75 0.96 -13.97
N VAL A 136 5.79 0.49 -14.74
CA VAL A 136 6.01 -0.55 -15.76
C VAL A 136 5.56 -0.07 -17.13
N ALA A 137 6.31 -0.44 -18.16
CA ALA A 137 5.91 -0.28 -19.55
C ALA A 137 5.15 -1.53 -20.00
N THR A 138 3.90 -1.38 -20.44
CA THR A 138 3.03 -2.49 -20.82
C THR A 138 2.86 -2.59 -22.33
N GLY A 139 2.86 -3.81 -22.87
CA GLY A 139 2.68 -4.07 -24.29
C GLY A 139 3.84 -3.54 -25.13
N VAL A 140 5.03 -3.54 -24.57
CA VAL A 140 6.28 -3.14 -25.22
C VAL A 140 7.12 -4.38 -25.38
N ASP A 141 7.41 -4.77 -26.60
CA ASP A 141 8.38 -5.82 -26.90
C ASP A 141 9.80 -5.30 -26.68
N ASP A 142 10.68 -6.15 -26.19
CA ASP A 142 12.07 -5.75 -25.88
C ASP A 142 12.85 -5.34 -27.14
N GLU A 143 12.48 -5.90 -28.30
CA GLU A 143 13.12 -5.59 -29.61
C GLU A 143 12.76 -4.19 -30.12
N ASP A 144 11.52 -3.72 -29.86
CA ASP A 144 11.00 -2.41 -30.32
C ASP A 144 10.80 -1.42 -29.17
N ARG A 145 11.57 -1.55 -28.10
CA ARG A 145 11.41 -0.73 -26.90
C ARG A 145 11.61 0.77 -27.19
N PRO A 146 10.56 1.59 -27.01
CA PRO A 146 10.67 3.01 -27.25
C PRO A 146 11.55 3.69 -26.20
N ARG A 147 12.24 4.77 -26.59
CA ARG A 147 13.19 5.50 -25.71
C ARG A 147 12.58 5.94 -24.37
N TRP A 148 11.29 6.29 -24.35
CA TRP A 148 10.62 6.71 -23.11
C TRP A 148 10.51 5.57 -22.07
N ALA A 149 10.48 4.33 -22.53
CA ALA A 149 10.42 3.14 -21.67
C ALA A 149 11.82 2.66 -21.22
N GLY A 150 12.89 3.37 -21.60
CA GLY A 150 14.24 3.05 -21.18
C GLY A 150 14.38 3.01 -19.66
N GLY A 151 14.86 1.88 -19.13
CA GLY A 151 15.04 1.67 -17.69
C GLY A 151 13.77 1.24 -16.93
N LEU A 152 12.58 1.25 -17.54
CA LEU A 152 11.38 0.69 -16.93
C LEU A 152 11.29 -0.83 -17.22
N PRO A 153 10.77 -1.66 -16.28
CA PRO A 153 10.44 -3.03 -16.58
C PRO A 153 9.40 -3.10 -17.71
N GLY A 154 9.70 -3.87 -18.76
CA GLY A 154 8.73 -4.22 -19.80
C GLY A 154 7.87 -5.38 -19.33
N VAL A 155 6.57 -5.32 -19.52
CA VAL A 155 5.64 -6.37 -19.09
C VAL A 155 4.71 -6.75 -20.24
N ASP A 156 4.83 -7.99 -20.72
CA ASP A 156 3.79 -8.64 -21.51
C ASP A 156 2.86 -9.42 -20.59
N ALA A 157 1.83 -8.75 -20.12
CA ALA A 157 0.87 -9.35 -19.21
C ALA A 157 -0.08 -10.37 -19.87
N ARG A 158 -0.06 -10.52 -21.21
CA ARG A 158 -0.89 -11.48 -21.93
C ARG A 158 -0.41 -12.92 -21.75
N HIS A 159 0.87 -13.09 -21.50
CA HIS A 159 1.52 -14.39 -21.30
C HIS A 159 2.07 -14.52 -19.88
N PRO A 160 1.22 -14.74 -18.87
CA PRO A 160 1.65 -14.73 -17.45
C PRO A 160 2.64 -15.84 -17.10
N SER A 161 2.81 -16.86 -17.96
CA SER A 161 3.84 -17.90 -17.84
C SER A 161 5.23 -17.44 -18.25
N ASP A 162 5.33 -16.34 -19.00
CA ASP A 162 6.61 -15.79 -19.44
C ASP A 162 7.33 -15.09 -18.29
N GLY A 163 8.67 -15.01 -18.38
CA GLY A 163 9.48 -14.30 -17.40
C GLY A 163 9.25 -12.79 -17.33
N SER A 164 8.41 -12.23 -18.23
CA SER A 164 8.13 -10.80 -18.29
C SER A 164 7.48 -10.26 -17.01
N LEU A 165 6.76 -11.11 -16.24
CA LEU A 165 6.17 -10.73 -14.95
C LEU A 165 7.14 -10.84 -13.77
N ASP A 166 8.27 -11.51 -13.93
CA ASP A 166 9.21 -11.77 -12.83
C ASP A 166 9.73 -10.49 -12.15
N PRO A 167 10.06 -9.39 -12.88
CA PRO A 167 10.46 -8.14 -12.26
C PRO A 167 9.37 -7.53 -11.36
N VAL A 168 8.09 -7.64 -11.79
CA VAL A 168 6.95 -7.14 -11.02
C VAL A 168 6.74 -7.99 -9.77
N ILE A 169 6.80 -9.30 -9.91
CA ILE A 169 6.65 -10.25 -8.81
C ILE A 169 7.77 -10.04 -7.78
N ALA A 170 9.03 -9.93 -8.23
CA ALA A 170 10.16 -9.69 -7.35
C ALA A 170 10.07 -8.34 -6.62
N PHE A 171 9.52 -7.31 -7.26
CA PHE A 171 9.23 -6.04 -6.60
C PHE A 171 8.15 -6.19 -5.53
N LEU A 172 7.05 -6.88 -5.86
CA LEU A 172 5.94 -7.08 -4.93
C LEU A 172 6.36 -7.93 -3.72
N ASP A 173 7.11 -9.01 -3.94
CA ASP A 173 7.63 -9.85 -2.85
C ASP A 173 8.46 -9.00 -1.86
N ARG A 174 9.41 -8.19 -2.36
CA ARG A 174 10.20 -7.28 -1.51
C ARG A 174 9.35 -6.22 -0.79
N ALA A 175 8.36 -5.66 -1.49
CA ALA A 175 7.48 -4.65 -0.91
C ALA A 175 6.60 -5.23 0.21
N LEU A 176 6.14 -6.47 0.05
CA LEU A 176 5.35 -7.18 1.04
C LEU A 176 6.20 -7.60 2.25
N ASP A 177 7.44 -8.00 2.03
CA ASP A 177 8.39 -8.29 3.12
C ASP A 177 8.66 -7.04 3.99
N GLY A 178 8.72 -5.85 3.37
CA GLY A 178 8.89 -4.58 4.06
C GLY A 178 7.61 -3.92 4.60
N LEU A 179 6.44 -4.52 4.36
CA LEU A 179 5.15 -3.88 4.63
C LEU A 179 4.95 -3.48 6.10
N GLY A 180 5.40 -4.32 7.03
CA GLY A 180 5.30 -4.03 8.46
C GLY A 180 5.98 -2.72 8.84
N ALA A 181 7.19 -2.47 8.33
CA ALA A 181 7.93 -1.24 8.57
C ALA A 181 7.24 -0.02 7.93
N VAL A 182 6.72 -0.16 6.72
CA VAL A 182 5.98 0.92 6.03
C VAL A 182 4.73 1.30 6.82
N ARG A 183 3.96 0.33 7.29
CA ARG A 183 2.75 0.58 8.08
C ARG A 183 3.08 1.18 9.45
N ALA A 184 4.14 0.72 10.11
CA ALA A 184 4.60 1.28 11.38
C ALA A 184 5.00 2.76 11.21
N GLY A 185 5.79 3.11 10.19
CA GLY A 185 6.16 4.50 9.92
C GLY A 185 4.95 5.40 9.61
N ARG A 186 3.93 4.88 8.95
CA ARG A 186 2.68 5.63 8.72
C ARG A 186 1.90 5.86 10.01
N LEU A 187 1.82 4.84 10.86
CA LEU A 187 1.16 4.96 12.16
C LEU A 187 1.90 5.97 13.02
N GLU A 188 3.22 5.92 13.07
CA GLU A 188 4.06 6.89 13.78
C GLU A 188 3.82 8.32 13.30
N ALA A 189 3.84 8.55 11.98
CA ALA A 189 3.57 9.87 11.39
C ALA A 189 2.16 10.38 11.74
N GLU A 190 1.16 9.50 11.78
CA GLU A 190 -0.20 9.87 12.15
C GLU A 190 -0.32 10.18 13.65
N LEU A 191 0.35 9.41 14.52
CA LEU A 191 0.41 9.68 15.94
C LEU A 191 1.10 11.01 16.24
N HIS A 192 2.22 11.33 15.56
CA HIS A 192 2.87 12.64 15.68
C HIS A 192 1.93 13.79 15.27
N ARG A 193 1.14 13.58 14.21
CA ARG A 193 0.15 14.58 13.79
C ARG A 193 -0.96 14.76 14.83
N LEU A 194 -1.36 13.70 15.51
CA LEU A 194 -2.39 13.74 16.53
C LEU A 194 -1.89 14.24 17.88
N SER A 195 -0.60 14.13 18.20
CA SER A 195 -0.03 14.56 19.48
C SER A 195 -0.12 16.08 19.72
N VAL A 196 -0.36 16.87 18.68
CA VAL A 196 -0.55 18.33 18.80
C VAL A 196 -2.03 18.75 19.00
N HIS A 197 -2.96 17.78 19.11
CA HIS A 197 -4.37 18.03 19.30
C HIS A 197 -4.77 17.87 20.76
N ASP A 198 -5.53 18.81 21.32
CA ASP A 198 -5.86 18.87 22.73
C ASP A 198 -6.66 17.65 23.24
N GLU A 199 -7.51 17.04 22.37
CA GLU A 199 -8.40 15.95 22.79
C GLU A 199 -7.73 14.57 22.86
N VAL A 200 -6.76 14.29 21.96
CA VAL A 200 -6.10 12.96 21.86
C VAL A 200 -4.58 13.04 21.95
N GLY A 201 -4.03 14.23 22.19
CA GLY A 201 -2.59 14.47 22.21
C GLY A 201 -1.85 13.58 23.20
N ASP A 202 -2.29 13.58 24.45
CA ASP A 202 -1.68 12.76 25.50
C ASP A 202 -1.69 11.26 25.17
N LEU A 203 -2.80 10.77 24.60
CA LEU A 203 -2.93 9.38 24.18
C LEU A 203 -2.02 9.05 23.01
N ALA A 204 -1.90 9.97 22.04
CA ALA A 204 -1.00 9.81 20.89
C ALA A 204 0.47 9.83 21.34
N GLU A 205 0.86 10.67 22.30
CA GLU A 205 2.21 10.69 22.87
C GLU A 205 2.56 9.38 23.61
N VAL A 206 1.64 8.87 24.43
CA VAL A 206 1.83 7.57 25.10
C VAL A 206 1.99 6.46 24.06
N ALA A 207 1.21 6.48 22.97
CA ALA A 207 1.33 5.51 21.89
C ALA A 207 2.66 5.64 21.13
N LEU A 208 3.14 6.87 20.89
CA LEU A 208 4.47 7.12 20.29
C LEU A 208 5.61 6.60 21.17
N CYS A 209 5.56 6.86 22.46
CA CYS A 209 6.56 6.32 23.40
C CYS A 209 6.59 4.79 23.36
N ALA A 210 5.44 4.14 23.24
CA ALA A 210 5.35 2.69 23.14
C ALA A 210 5.92 2.14 21.82
N LEU A 211 5.76 2.86 20.71
CA LEU A 211 6.39 2.53 19.42
C LEU A 211 7.90 2.71 19.48
N GLY A 212 8.39 3.84 20.01
CA GLY A 212 9.81 4.18 20.09
C GLY A 212 10.60 3.27 21.05
N ALA A 213 9.98 2.80 22.12
CA ALA A 213 10.60 1.83 23.04
C ALA A 213 10.85 0.44 22.39
N SER A 214 10.22 0.16 21.24
CA SER A 214 10.38 -1.10 20.51
C SER A 214 11.51 -1.06 19.48
N GLY A 215 12.06 0.12 19.16
CA GLY A 215 13.06 0.33 18.11
C GLY A 215 14.50 0.56 18.60
N ARG A 216 14.77 0.51 19.91
CA ARG A 216 16.14 0.53 20.44
C ARG A 216 16.57 -0.87 20.83
N PRO A 217 17.60 -1.43 20.14
CA PRO A 217 18.26 -2.67 20.58
C PRO A 217 19.02 -2.45 21.89
#